data_a7bc6b058a8799a9e395793b03ce499d
#
_entry.id   a7bc6b058a8799a9e395793b03ce499d
#
_cell.length_a   1.000
_cell.length_b   1.000
_cell.length_c   1.000
_cell.angle_alpha   90.00
_cell.angle_beta   90.00
_cell.angle_gamma   90.00
#
_symmetry.space_group_name_H-M   'P 1'
#
loop_
_entity.id
_entity.type
_entity.pdbx_description
1 polymer ?
#
loop_
_entity_poly.entity_id
_entity_poly.type
_entity_poly.pdbx_seq_one_letter_code
_entity_poly.pdbx_strand_id
1 'polypeptide(L)'
;MKKKYIFAALVLMMGLASCDNLLDLTPQSQISQTDYFKTESDLQLFSNTFYNNLLDKSPFDDQSDLYVQQTLSNEIIGGNNRTVPASGGGWTWTDLRKMNTLLAYAHQCNDDAAVIKYTALTRFFRAFFYFEKVKRFGDVPWYETELGSAAPELYKARDSRELVMGKMLEDIDYAIENLPGKSEEASSPFRVNRYAAMALKTQFCLYEGTFRKYHGLTLEGNDYAYYLQQAADAAKQLMQTGEYKLYSTGNPEMDYLNLFAAEDANTDEYIFAIKFDYSLAIHHNANGHTLVPTQGRPGLTRKMVNTYLMKDGSRFTDQSGWQEMTFLEETKNRDPRLAQSIRTPGYTRIGESTVLAPDLSVSVTGYQPIKFVQEPTASGGQVDRNSRNTNDLPVFRYAEVLLNYAEAKAELGTLTQDDLDQSINLIRRRVGMPDLNMDVANTNPDRYLTSAETGYPNVTGTNQGVILEIRRERAIELDQEGFRYDDLMRWKAGYCVDQDIYGMYFPGPGEYDLSGDGNTDVILYASGTAKPEAGSGVLVYEIGKDILLTESNQGYLYLSLIHI
;
A
#
# COMPACT_ATOMS: atom_id res chain seq x y z
N MET A 1 50.49 -73.00 -6.30
CA MET A 1 49.16 -72.46 -6.01
C MET A 1 49.10 -71.47 -4.83
N LYS A 2 49.86 -71.58 -3.78
CA LYS A 2 49.79 -70.68 -2.58
C LYS A 2 50.22 -69.23 -2.81
N LYS A 3 51.08 -68.88 -3.78
CA LYS A 3 51.52 -67.51 -4.06
C LYS A 3 50.47 -66.66 -4.79
N LYS A 4 49.51 -67.26 -5.54
CA LYS A 4 48.45 -66.52 -6.24
C LYS A 4 47.35 -66.05 -5.29
N TYR A 5 47.08 -66.70 -4.20
CA TYR A 5 46.07 -66.33 -3.21
C TYR A 5 46.56 -65.23 -2.25
N ILE A 6 47.87 -65.13 -2.01
CA ILE A 6 48.49 -64.08 -1.20
C ILE A 6 48.41 -62.74 -1.94
N PHE A 7 48.61 -62.73 -3.27
CA PHE A 7 48.51 -61.51 -4.07
C PHE A 7 47.07 -61.06 -4.20
N ALA A 8 46.10 -61.96 -4.31
CA ALA A 8 44.68 -61.66 -4.33
C ALA A 8 44.17 -61.09 -2.97
N ALA A 9 44.68 -61.61 -1.85
CA ALA A 9 44.37 -61.12 -0.52
C ALA A 9 44.96 -59.71 -0.23
N LEU A 10 46.16 -59.42 -0.77
CA LEU A 10 46.82 -58.12 -0.63
C LEU A 10 46.11 -57.02 -1.47
N VAL A 11 45.59 -57.36 -2.66
CA VAL A 11 44.80 -56.44 -3.50
C VAL A 11 43.42 -56.21 -2.90
N LEU A 12 42.84 -57.22 -2.22
CA LEU A 12 41.53 -57.03 -1.54
C LEU A 12 41.67 -56.20 -0.26
N MET A 13 42.80 -56.20 0.45
CA MET A 13 43.04 -55.35 1.63
C MET A 13 43.42 -53.94 1.27
N MET A 14 43.94 -53.65 0.06
CA MET A 14 44.13 -52.25 -0.39
C MET A 14 42.87 -51.60 -0.91
N GLY A 15 41.79 -52.34 -1.16
CA GLY A 15 40.50 -51.82 -1.57
C GLY A 15 39.58 -51.37 -0.42
N LEU A 16 39.97 -51.59 0.85
CA LEU A 16 39.16 -51.20 2.03
C LEU A 16 39.70 -49.97 2.75
N ALA A 17 40.78 -49.35 2.29
CA ALA A 17 41.15 -47.99 2.69
C ALA A 17 40.39 -46.99 1.79
N SER A 18 39.07 -47.04 1.85
CA SER A 18 38.20 -45.97 1.30
C SER A 18 38.48 -44.74 2.14
N CYS A 19 39.08 -43.74 1.53
CA CYS A 19 39.17 -42.41 2.12
C CYS A 19 37.75 -41.90 2.30
N ASP A 20 37.24 -41.89 3.52
CA ASP A 20 35.95 -41.23 3.88
C ASP A 20 35.92 -39.73 3.48
N ASN A 21 37.09 -39.14 3.23
CA ASN A 21 37.22 -37.75 2.78
C ASN A 21 37.03 -37.51 1.27
N LEU A 22 36.82 -38.56 0.44
CA LEU A 22 36.63 -38.36 -1.01
C LEU A 22 35.16 -38.19 -1.42
N LEU A 23 34.24 -38.41 -0.50
CA LEU A 23 32.80 -38.25 -0.71
C LEU A 23 32.23 -36.92 -0.16
N ASP A 24 33.04 -36.20 0.62
CA ASP A 24 32.73 -34.84 1.10
C ASP A 24 33.30 -33.75 0.18
N LEU A 25 33.22 -33.92 -1.12
CA LEU A 25 33.49 -32.85 -2.06
C LEU A 25 32.32 -31.90 -2.00
N THR A 26 32.42 -30.85 -1.18
CA THR A 26 31.60 -29.64 -1.34
C THR A 26 31.77 -29.15 -2.79
N PRO A 27 30.67 -28.86 -3.51
CA PRO A 27 30.76 -28.37 -4.87
C PRO A 27 31.69 -27.15 -4.91
N GLN A 28 32.79 -27.19 -5.62
CA GLN A 28 33.75 -26.07 -5.74
C GLN A 28 33.12 -24.82 -6.41
N SER A 29 31.90 -24.91 -6.89
CA SER A 29 31.15 -23.83 -7.50
C SER A 29 30.11 -23.18 -6.57
N GLN A 30 29.95 -23.66 -5.34
CA GLN A 30 29.06 -23.05 -4.33
C GLN A 30 29.81 -22.87 -3.03
N ILE A 31 29.92 -21.64 -2.55
CA ILE A 31 30.45 -21.33 -1.22
C ILE A 31 29.51 -22.01 -0.21
N SER A 32 30.03 -22.85 0.68
CA SER A 32 29.20 -23.51 1.70
C SER A 32 28.66 -22.45 2.67
N GLN A 33 27.47 -22.65 3.22
CA GLN A 33 26.88 -21.74 4.23
C GLN A 33 27.81 -21.58 5.44
N THR A 34 28.58 -22.58 5.77
CA THR A 34 29.58 -22.57 6.86
C THR A 34 30.78 -21.68 6.58
N ASP A 35 31.04 -21.32 5.33
CA ASP A 35 32.22 -20.55 4.92
C ASP A 35 31.84 -19.12 4.46
N TYR A 36 30.55 -18.82 4.26
CA TYR A 36 30.09 -17.57 3.68
C TYR A 36 30.04 -16.42 4.70
N PHE A 37 29.36 -16.54 5.82
CA PHE A 37 29.03 -15.46 6.74
C PHE A 37 30.20 -15.05 7.67
N LYS A 38 31.34 -14.63 7.13
CA LYS A 38 32.57 -14.33 7.90
C LYS A 38 32.81 -12.84 8.15
N THR A 39 32.26 -11.98 7.31
CA THR A 39 32.49 -10.52 7.36
C THR A 39 31.16 -9.75 7.34
N GLU A 40 31.18 -8.48 7.76
CA GLU A 40 30.03 -7.57 7.61
C GLU A 40 29.53 -7.52 6.17
N SER A 41 30.45 -7.48 5.19
CA SER A 41 30.08 -7.45 3.76
C SER A 41 29.27 -8.68 3.34
N ASP A 42 29.57 -9.85 3.88
CA ASP A 42 28.81 -11.08 3.58
C ASP A 42 27.38 -10.97 4.11
N LEU A 43 27.23 -10.49 5.36
CA LEU A 43 25.91 -10.26 5.96
C LEU A 43 25.12 -9.23 5.17
N GLN A 44 25.76 -8.13 4.76
CA GLN A 44 25.15 -7.08 3.96
C GLN A 44 24.67 -7.59 2.59
N LEU A 45 25.54 -8.26 1.85
CA LEU A 45 25.22 -8.79 0.51
C LEU A 45 24.07 -9.78 0.57
N PHE A 46 24.08 -10.66 1.57
CA PHE A 46 23.00 -11.62 1.73
C PHE A 46 21.67 -10.95 2.10
N SER A 47 21.69 -10.04 3.08
CA SER A 47 20.49 -9.32 3.54
C SER A 47 19.92 -8.38 2.48
N ASN A 48 20.71 -7.89 1.53
CA ASN A 48 20.20 -7.10 0.39
C ASN A 48 19.15 -7.88 -0.41
N THR A 49 19.20 -9.21 -0.43
CA THR A 49 18.18 -10.03 -1.13
C THR A 49 16.79 -9.95 -0.51
N PHE A 50 16.66 -9.50 0.74
CA PHE A 50 15.36 -9.32 1.42
C PHE A 50 14.57 -8.15 0.85
N TYR A 51 15.26 -7.13 0.31
CA TYR A 51 14.63 -5.96 -0.31
C TYR A 51 14.02 -6.25 -1.67
N ASN A 52 14.42 -7.34 -2.36
CA ASN A 52 13.97 -7.62 -3.72
C ASN A 52 12.45 -7.78 -3.83
N ASN A 53 11.80 -8.32 -2.80
CA ASN A 53 10.35 -8.51 -2.79
C ASN A 53 9.56 -7.21 -2.70
N LEU A 54 10.21 -6.09 -2.37
CA LEU A 54 9.59 -4.78 -2.34
C LEU A 54 9.51 -4.14 -3.73
N LEU A 55 10.42 -4.50 -4.65
CA LEU A 55 10.53 -3.90 -5.98
C LEU A 55 9.32 -4.21 -6.88
N ASP A 56 8.60 -5.27 -6.60
CA ASP A 56 7.39 -5.65 -7.36
C ASP A 56 6.12 -4.95 -6.86
N LYS A 57 6.22 -4.10 -5.83
CA LYS A 57 5.06 -3.37 -5.31
C LYS A 57 4.70 -2.20 -6.21
N SER A 58 3.41 -2.15 -6.57
CA SER A 58 2.79 -1.09 -7.36
C SER A 58 1.52 -0.62 -6.61
N PRO A 59 1.67 0.14 -5.51
CA PRO A 59 0.54 0.51 -4.66
C PRO A 59 -0.54 1.28 -5.41
N PHE A 60 -0.15 2.05 -6.43
CA PHE A 60 -1.09 2.77 -7.30
C PHE A 60 -1.94 1.84 -8.19
N ASP A 61 -1.68 0.53 -8.19
CA ASP A 61 -2.41 -0.48 -8.98
C ASP A 61 -3.43 -1.27 -8.12
N ASP A 62 -3.41 -1.09 -6.81
CA ASP A 62 -4.27 -1.80 -5.87
C ASP A 62 -5.71 -1.30 -5.92
N GLN A 63 -6.64 -2.19 -6.30
CA GLN A 63 -8.05 -1.88 -6.44
C GLN A 63 -8.82 -2.02 -5.12
N SER A 64 -9.88 -1.22 -4.99
CA SER A 64 -10.77 -1.20 -3.83
C SER A 64 -12.15 -0.63 -4.18
N ASP A 65 -12.96 -0.33 -3.17
CA ASP A 65 -14.21 0.43 -3.32
C ASP A 65 -14.00 1.92 -3.66
N LEU A 66 -12.77 2.41 -3.55
CA LEU A 66 -12.41 3.83 -3.77
C LEU A 66 -11.62 4.05 -5.07
N TYR A 67 -10.98 3.02 -5.58
CA TYR A 67 -10.13 3.06 -6.77
C TYR A 67 -10.25 1.75 -7.56
N VAL A 68 -10.52 1.86 -8.85
CA VAL A 68 -10.78 0.71 -9.74
C VAL A 68 -10.08 0.85 -11.07
N GLN A 69 -10.00 -0.27 -11.77
CA GLN A 69 -9.53 -0.36 -13.16
C GLN A 69 -10.61 -0.95 -14.06
N GLN A 70 -10.38 -0.94 -15.37
CA GLN A 70 -11.28 -1.54 -16.35
C GLN A 70 -11.52 -3.04 -16.08
N THR A 71 -10.47 -3.76 -15.69
CA THR A 71 -10.58 -5.15 -15.25
C THR A 71 -10.48 -5.20 -13.74
N LEU A 72 -11.56 -5.54 -13.08
CA LEU A 72 -11.60 -5.64 -11.62
C LEU A 72 -10.82 -6.84 -11.13
N SER A 73 -10.17 -6.70 -9.98
CA SER A 73 -9.51 -7.82 -9.31
C SER A 73 -10.53 -8.83 -8.76
N ASN A 74 -10.15 -10.10 -8.64
CA ASN A 74 -11.01 -11.14 -8.08
C ASN A 74 -11.39 -10.88 -6.62
N GLU A 75 -10.63 -10.08 -5.90
CA GLU A 75 -10.92 -9.67 -4.53
C GLU A 75 -12.11 -8.70 -4.45
N ILE A 76 -12.37 -7.93 -5.52
CA ILE A 76 -13.45 -6.94 -5.59
C ILE A 76 -14.68 -7.51 -6.28
N ILE A 77 -14.49 -8.31 -7.33
CA ILE A 77 -15.60 -8.95 -8.05
C ILE A 77 -16.36 -9.89 -7.11
N GLY A 78 -17.64 -9.66 -6.92
CA GLY A 78 -18.51 -10.47 -6.08
C GLY A 78 -18.78 -11.89 -6.65
N GLY A 79 -19.63 -12.66 -5.97
CA GLY A 79 -20.04 -13.98 -6.39
C GLY A 79 -18.97 -15.07 -6.18
N ASN A 80 -18.86 -16.01 -7.13
CA ASN A 80 -17.98 -17.18 -7.03
C ASN A 80 -16.53 -16.91 -7.49
N ASN A 81 -16.15 -15.67 -7.74
CA ASN A 81 -14.82 -15.34 -8.26
C ASN A 81 -13.72 -15.40 -7.20
N ARG A 82 -14.08 -15.29 -5.92
CA ARG A 82 -13.16 -15.43 -4.78
C ARG A 82 -12.93 -16.89 -4.44
N THR A 83 -12.16 -17.59 -5.25
CA THR A 83 -11.86 -19.01 -5.04
C THR A 83 -10.45 -19.19 -4.49
N VAL A 84 -10.29 -20.12 -3.53
CA VAL A 84 -8.96 -20.50 -3.03
C VAL A 84 -8.30 -21.37 -4.12
N PRO A 85 -7.16 -20.96 -4.69
CA PRO A 85 -6.49 -21.76 -5.71
C PRO A 85 -5.91 -23.04 -5.11
N ALA A 86 -5.89 -24.13 -5.89
CA ALA A 86 -5.33 -25.42 -5.49
C ALA A 86 -3.81 -25.36 -5.25
N SER A 87 -3.11 -24.38 -5.85
CA SER A 87 -1.67 -24.16 -5.69
C SER A 87 -1.34 -22.67 -5.81
N GLY A 88 -0.22 -22.25 -5.25
CA GLY A 88 0.21 -20.85 -5.23
C GLY A 88 -0.55 -20.03 -4.18
N GLY A 89 -1.23 -18.97 -4.59
CA GLY A 89 -2.04 -18.13 -3.69
C GLY A 89 -1.23 -17.40 -2.62
N GLY A 90 0.09 -17.24 -2.79
CA GLY A 90 0.96 -16.58 -1.82
C GLY A 90 1.49 -17.50 -0.71
N TRP A 91 1.18 -18.81 -0.71
CA TRP A 91 1.71 -19.77 0.26
C TRP A 91 3.14 -20.19 -0.10
N THR A 92 4.07 -19.24 -0.04
CA THR A 92 5.50 -19.43 -0.33
C THR A 92 6.35 -19.10 0.90
N TRP A 93 7.44 -19.82 1.12
CA TRP A 93 8.27 -19.74 2.33
C TRP A 93 9.75 -19.55 2.02
N THR A 94 10.09 -19.32 0.75
CA THR A 94 11.49 -19.21 0.28
C THR A 94 12.23 -18.05 0.95
N ASP A 95 11.57 -16.92 1.13
CA ASP A 95 12.22 -15.74 1.73
C ASP A 95 12.40 -15.91 3.23
N LEU A 96 11.43 -16.54 3.92
CA LEU A 96 11.61 -16.91 5.32
C LEU A 96 12.81 -17.85 5.51
N ARG A 97 13.00 -18.80 4.59
CA ARG A 97 14.17 -19.68 4.63
C ARG A 97 15.47 -18.89 4.56
N LYS A 98 15.59 -17.93 3.64
CA LYS A 98 16.76 -17.04 3.55
C LYS A 98 16.99 -16.27 4.86
N MET A 99 15.93 -15.71 5.46
CA MET A 99 16.02 -15.00 6.73
C MET A 99 16.52 -15.92 7.85
N ASN A 100 15.93 -17.10 7.98
CA ASN A 100 16.36 -18.08 8.98
C ASN A 100 17.78 -18.60 8.73
N THR A 101 18.22 -18.70 7.47
CA THR A 101 19.62 -19.00 7.13
C THR A 101 20.56 -17.93 7.69
N LEU A 102 20.29 -16.63 7.46
CA LEU A 102 21.13 -15.57 8.02
C LEU A 102 21.13 -15.62 9.55
N LEU A 103 19.99 -15.78 10.20
CA LEU A 103 19.89 -15.87 11.66
C LEU A 103 20.69 -17.05 12.23
N ALA A 104 20.73 -18.19 11.52
CA ALA A 104 21.48 -19.37 11.94
C ALA A 104 23.00 -19.17 11.84
N TYR A 105 23.48 -18.44 10.83
CA TYR A 105 24.90 -18.38 10.51
C TYR A 105 25.56 -17.01 10.78
N ALA A 106 24.81 -15.95 11.11
CA ALA A 106 25.35 -14.61 11.37
C ALA A 106 26.44 -14.60 12.45
N HIS A 107 26.32 -15.49 13.46
CA HIS A 107 27.28 -15.63 14.55
C HIS A 107 28.72 -16.00 14.10
N GLN A 108 28.90 -16.42 12.85
CA GLN A 108 30.21 -16.73 12.27
C GLN A 108 30.97 -15.48 11.84
N CYS A 109 30.30 -14.33 11.74
CA CYS A 109 30.95 -13.06 11.43
C CYS A 109 31.86 -12.64 12.59
N ASN A 110 33.04 -12.13 12.23
CA ASN A 110 34.06 -11.70 13.18
C ASN A 110 33.82 -10.28 13.75
N ASP A 111 32.68 -9.66 13.43
CA ASP A 111 32.27 -8.34 13.91
C ASP A 111 30.93 -8.46 14.65
N ASP A 112 30.96 -8.36 15.97
CA ASP A 112 29.78 -8.48 16.83
C ASP A 112 28.76 -7.36 16.57
N ALA A 113 29.19 -6.14 16.23
CA ALA A 113 28.27 -5.05 15.91
C ALA A 113 27.52 -5.33 14.60
N ALA A 114 28.21 -5.86 13.59
CA ALA A 114 27.58 -6.31 12.36
C ALA A 114 26.60 -7.47 12.60
N VAL A 115 26.94 -8.43 13.45
CA VAL A 115 26.02 -9.53 13.83
C VAL A 115 24.73 -8.99 14.42
N ILE A 116 24.83 -8.05 15.37
CA ILE A 116 23.66 -7.42 16.00
C ILE A 116 22.82 -6.68 14.96
N LYS A 117 23.44 -5.79 14.15
CA LYS A 117 22.77 -4.99 13.12
C LYS A 117 22.01 -5.88 12.10
N TYR A 118 22.68 -6.87 11.52
CA TYR A 118 22.06 -7.69 10.47
C TYR A 118 21.09 -8.74 11.03
N THR A 119 21.25 -9.16 12.29
CA THR A 119 20.22 -9.91 13.01
C THR A 119 18.95 -9.06 13.19
N ALA A 120 19.11 -7.80 13.61
CA ALA A 120 17.99 -6.87 13.78
C ALA A 120 17.27 -6.60 12.45
N LEU A 121 18.03 -6.35 11.37
CA LEU A 121 17.49 -6.20 10.03
C LEU A 121 16.71 -7.44 9.57
N THR A 122 17.25 -8.63 9.83
CA THR A 122 16.59 -9.89 9.44
C THR A 122 15.31 -10.13 10.23
N ARG A 123 15.28 -9.81 11.53
CA ARG A 123 14.07 -9.87 12.35
C ARG A 123 13.01 -8.89 11.89
N PHE A 124 13.39 -7.67 11.47
CA PHE A 124 12.46 -6.75 10.82
C PHE A 124 11.77 -7.39 9.61
N PHE A 125 12.56 -7.95 8.67
CA PHE A 125 12.00 -8.58 7.48
C PHE A 125 11.20 -9.84 7.79
N ARG A 126 11.53 -10.58 8.85
CA ARG A 126 10.75 -11.74 9.29
C ARG A 126 9.39 -11.30 9.85
N ALA A 127 9.35 -10.26 10.68
CA ALA A 127 8.09 -9.67 11.13
C ALA A 127 7.24 -9.16 9.96
N PHE A 128 7.85 -8.45 8.99
CA PHE A 128 7.19 -7.98 7.77
C PHE A 128 6.62 -9.15 6.94
N PHE A 129 7.41 -10.21 6.74
CA PHE A 129 6.97 -11.42 6.04
C PHE A 129 5.76 -12.07 6.73
N TYR A 130 5.81 -12.25 8.03
CA TYR A 130 4.72 -12.88 8.78
C TYR A 130 3.48 -11.99 8.83
N PHE A 131 3.61 -10.68 8.86
CA PHE A 131 2.47 -9.77 8.76
C PHE A 131 1.69 -10.01 7.46
N GLU A 132 2.36 -10.08 6.32
CA GLU A 132 1.73 -10.40 5.03
C GLU A 132 1.04 -11.79 5.06
N LYS A 133 1.65 -12.78 5.73
CA LYS A 133 1.04 -14.10 5.87
C LYS A 133 -0.20 -14.10 6.76
N VAL A 134 -0.15 -13.39 7.90
CA VAL A 134 -1.28 -13.29 8.83
C VAL A 134 -2.46 -12.55 8.20
N LYS A 135 -2.21 -11.47 7.47
CA LYS A 135 -3.28 -10.76 6.74
C LYS A 135 -4.01 -11.70 5.76
N ARG A 136 -3.27 -12.51 5.04
CA ARG A 136 -3.83 -13.36 3.98
C ARG A 136 -4.42 -14.68 4.47
N PHE A 137 -3.80 -15.33 5.46
CA PHE A 137 -4.10 -16.71 5.84
C PHE A 137 -4.60 -16.89 7.27
N GLY A 138 -4.53 -15.86 8.11
CA GLY A 138 -4.81 -15.98 9.55
C GLY A 138 -3.71 -16.78 10.25
N ASP A 139 -4.07 -17.94 10.82
CA ASP A 139 -3.12 -18.87 11.42
C ASP A 139 -2.12 -19.40 10.39
N VAL A 140 -0.84 -19.38 10.73
CA VAL A 140 0.25 -19.85 9.88
C VAL A 140 1.34 -20.53 10.72
N PRO A 141 2.10 -21.49 10.19
CA PRO A 141 3.20 -22.09 10.94
C PRO A 141 4.35 -21.09 11.15
N TRP A 142 4.78 -20.92 12.39
CA TRP A 142 5.96 -20.13 12.74
C TRP A 142 7.23 -20.99 12.67
N TYR A 143 8.20 -20.57 11.90
CA TYR A 143 9.50 -21.26 11.79
C TYR A 143 10.64 -20.31 12.19
N GLU A 144 11.44 -20.72 13.17
CA GLU A 144 12.58 -19.95 13.69
C GLU A 144 13.93 -20.38 13.09
N THR A 145 13.96 -21.54 12.45
CA THR A 145 15.18 -22.14 11.92
C THR A 145 15.04 -22.51 10.45
N GLU A 146 16.16 -22.67 9.77
CA GLU A 146 16.18 -23.26 8.45
C GLU A 146 15.82 -24.75 8.53
N LEU A 147 14.80 -25.17 7.77
CA LEU A 147 14.35 -26.55 7.72
C LEU A 147 14.87 -27.25 6.46
N GLY A 148 15.40 -28.45 6.63
CA GLY A 148 15.71 -29.35 5.52
C GLY A 148 14.43 -29.83 4.81
N SER A 149 14.55 -30.27 3.56
CA SER A 149 13.39 -30.74 2.75
C SER A 149 12.67 -31.97 3.34
N ALA A 150 13.31 -32.72 4.22
CA ALA A 150 12.76 -33.89 4.91
C ALA A 150 12.37 -33.61 6.38
N ALA A 151 12.45 -32.36 6.83
CA ALA A 151 12.13 -31.99 8.20
C ALA A 151 10.64 -32.22 8.50
N PRO A 152 10.27 -33.00 9.54
CA PRO A 152 8.87 -33.27 9.86
C PRO A 152 8.10 -32.00 10.24
N GLU A 153 8.78 -30.96 10.74
CA GLU A 153 8.23 -29.65 11.07
C GLU A 153 7.57 -28.95 9.88
N LEU A 154 7.95 -29.29 8.63
CA LEU A 154 7.30 -28.77 7.42
C LEU A 154 5.81 -29.17 7.33
N TYR A 155 5.42 -30.22 8.01
CA TYR A 155 4.06 -30.78 8.00
C TYR A 155 3.29 -30.51 9.30
N LYS A 156 3.83 -29.65 10.19
CA LYS A 156 3.10 -29.27 11.42
C LYS A 156 1.81 -28.51 11.09
N ALA A 157 0.86 -28.55 12.02
CA ALA A 157 -0.32 -27.71 11.96
C ALA A 157 0.08 -26.22 11.97
N ARG A 158 -0.83 -25.36 11.54
CA ARG A 158 -0.69 -23.90 11.70
C ARG A 158 -0.62 -23.56 13.18
N ASP A 159 0.28 -22.66 13.53
CA ASP A 159 0.33 -22.07 14.86
C ASP A 159 -0.76 -21.01 14.98
N SER A 160 -1.23 -20.76 16.19
CA SER A 160 -2.29 -19.77 16.43
C SER A 160 -1.83 -18.36 16.05
N ARG A 161 -2.76 -17.55 15.59
CA ARG A 161 -2.55 -16.13 15.32
C ARG A 161 -1.90 -15.41 16.50
N GLU A 162 -2.31 -15.75 17.76
CA GLU A 162 -1.72 -15.18 18.97
C GLU A 162 -0.22 -15.48 19.08
N LEU A 163 0.19 -16.73 18.87
CA LEU A 163 1.61 -17.11 18.91
C LEU A 163 2.39 -16.35 17.84
N VAL A 164 1.88 -16.30 16.61
CA VAL A 164 2.57 -15.62 15.50
C VAL A 164 2.71 -14.13 15.78
N MET A 165 1.66 -13.48 16.26
CA MET A 165 1.70 -12.06 16.62
C MET A 165 2.65 -11.76 17.77
N GLY A 166 2.69 -12.62 18.80
CA GLY A 166 3.67 -12.52 19.90
C GLY A 166 5.11 -12.63 19.41
N LYS A 167 5.38 -13.55 18.49
CA LYS A 167 6.69 -13.71 17.87
C LYS A 167 7.08 -12.54 16.96
N MET A 168 6.12 -11.96 16.25
CA MET A 168 6.34 -10.75 15.48
C MET A 168 6.69 -9.56 16.37
N LEU A 169 6.06 -9.43 17.55
CA LEU A 169 6.42 -8.42 18.54
C LEU A 169 7.83 -8.61 19.08
N GLU A 170 8.23 -9.83 19.43
CA GLU A 170 9.62 -10.15 19.84
C GLU A 170 10.64 -9.75 18.76
N ASP A 171 10.32 -10.00 17.49
CA ASP A 171 11.21 -9.68 16.36
C ASP A 171 11.30 -8.17 16.12
N ILE A 172 10.17 -7.47 16.11
CA ILE A 172 10.17 -6.05 15.82
C ILE A 172 10.75 -5.21 16.96
N ASP A 173 10.53 -5.62 18.21
CA ASP A 173 11.10 -4.93 19.38
C ASP A 173 12.62 -5.07 19.41
N TYR A 174 13.15 -6.24 19.10
CA TYR A 174 14.58 -6.41 18.91
C TYR A 174 15.13 -5.54 17.76
N ALA A 175 14.38 -5.44 16.66
CA ALA A 175 14.78 -4.58 15.53
C ALA A 175 14.79 -3.09 15.92
N ILE A 176 13.80 -2.60 16.66
CA ILE A 176 13.74 -1.22 17.15
C ILE A 176 14.93 -0.91 18.08
N GLU A 177 15.29 -1.84 18.96
CA GLU A 177 16.39 -1.66 19.91
C GLU A 177 17.76 -1.62 19.20
N ASN A 178 17.98 -2.45 18.19
CA ASN A 178 19.32 -2.76 17.66
C ASN A 178 19.59 -2.23 16.25
N LEU A 179 18.57 -1.72 15.53
CA LEU A 179 18.80 -1.07 14.24
C LEU A 179 19.36 0.36 14.44
N PRO A 180 20.18 0.83 13.49
CA PRO A 180 20.71 2.18 13.51
C PRO A 180 19.61 3.24 13.39
N GLY A 181 19.91 4.47 13.81
CA GLY A 181 19.06 5.64 13.58
C GLY A 181 19.20 6.19 12.15
N LYS A 182 18.39 7.20 11.82
CA LYS A 182 18.35 7.82 10.49
C LYS A 182 19.71 8.41 10.07
N SER A 183 20.39 9.10 10.98
CA SER A 183 21.69 9.73 10.71
C SER A 183 22.82 8.71 10.50
N GLU A 184 22.73 7.55 11.12
CA GLU A 184 23.73 6.48 11.03
C GLU A 184 23.66 5.73 9.70
N GLU A 185 22.49 5.70 9.05
CA GLU A 185 22.28 5.12 7.70
C GLU A 185 22.38 6.18 6.57
N ALA A 186 23.18 7.21 6.77
CA ALA A 186 23.49 8.25 5.80
C ALA A 186 22.25 8.97 5.22
N SER A 187 21.20 9.14 6.01
CA SER A 187 19.96 9.83 5.64
C SER A 187 19.17 9.15 4.49
N SER A 188 19.51 7.92 4.13
CA SER A 188 18.88 7.24 3.02
C SER A 188 17.57 6.57 3.44
N PRO A 189 16.42 6.91 2.85
CA PRO A 189 15.16 6.23 3.13
C PRO A 189 15.07 4.85 2.47
N PHE A 190 16.11 4.37 1.79
CA PHE A 190 16.13 3.09 1.07
C PHE A 190 16.72 1.95 1.91
N ARG A 191 17.10 2.22 3.15
CA ARG A 191 17.58 1.23 4.11
C ARG A 191 16.66 1.20 5.32
N VAL A 192 16.38 -0.01 5.79
CA VAL A 192 15.62 -0.20 7.03
C VAL A 192 16.44 0.31 8.20
N ASN A 193 15.87 1.22 8.96
CA ASN A 193 16.38 1.76 10.20
C ASN A 193 15.39 1.50 11.36
N ARG A 194 15.72 1.91 12.59
CA ARG A 194 14.84 1.70 13.74
C ARG A 194 13.46 2.35 13.59
N TYR A 195 13.36 3.45 12.85
CA TYR A 195 12.08 4.14 12.64
C TYR A 195 11.19 3.41 11.63
N ALA A 196 11.78 2.74 10.66
CA ALA A 196 11.04 1.82 9.79
C ALA A 196 10.48 0.63 10.59
N ALA A 197 11.24 0.14 11.58
CA ALA A 197 10.75 -0.91 12.49
C ALA A 197 9.62 -0.40 13.39
N MET A 198 9.70 0.84 13.91
CA MET A 198 8.60 1.46 14.64
C MET A 198 7.37 1.63 13.76
N ALA A 199 7.51 2.11 12.52
CA ALA A 199 6.41 2.26 11.57
C ALA A 199 5.73 0.92 11.28
N LEU A 200 6.49 -0.14 11.01
CA LEU A 200 5.94 -1.48 10.82
C LEU A 200 5.18 -1.97 12.08
N LYS A 201 5.74 -1.73 13.28
CA LYS A 201 5.06 -2.06 14.54
C LYS A 201 3.71 -1.35 14.64
N THR A 202 3.65 -0.04 14.31
CA THR A 202 2.36 0.69 14.32
C THR A 202 1.35 0.06 13.38
N GLN A 203 1.78 -0.32 12.18
CA GLN A 203 0.93 -0.87 11.13
C GLN A 203 0.33 -2.23 11.52
N PHE A 204 1.18 -3.21 11.89
CA PHE A 204 0.66 -4.55 12.18
C PHE A 204 -0.08 -4.62 13.52
N CYS A 205 0.29 -3.81 14.52
CA CYS A 205 -0.44 -3.75 15.79
C CYS A 205 -1.81 -3.06 15.62
N LEU A 206 -1.90 -1.98 14.83
CA LEU A 206 -3.18 -1.37 14.49
C LEU A 206 -4.09 -2.34 13.72
N TYR A 207 -3.51 -3.04 12.73
CA TYR A 207 -4.24 -4.06 11.97
C TYR A 207 -4.81 -5.12 12.91
N GLU A 208 -3.97 -5.73 13.75
CA GLU A 208 -4.36 -6.80 14.65
C GLU A 208 -5.40 -6.34 15.67
N GLY A 209 -5.18 -5.19 16.31
CA GLY A 209 -6.10 -4.65 17.30
C GLY A 209 -7.48 -4.37 16.73
N THR A 210 -7.55 -3.69 15.58
CA THR A 210 -8.83 -3.41 14.92
C THR A 210 -9.46 -4.69 14.35
N PHE A 211 -8.68 -5.60 13.78
CA PHE A 211 -9.19 -6.89 13.30
C PHE A 211 -9.86 -7.67 14.45
N ARG A 212 -9.20 -7.83 15.58
CA ARG A 212 -9.78 -8.52 16.75
C ARG A 212 -11.06 -7.84 17.22
N LYS A 213 -11.03 -6.51 17.34
CA LYS A 213 -12.18 -5.73 17.82
C LYS A 213 -13.40 -5.91 16.92
N TYR A 214 -13.27 -5.66 15.62
CA TYR A 214 -14.41 -5.68 14.70
C TYR A 214 -14.87 -7.09 14.32
N HIS A 215 -13.99 -8.07 14.33
CA HIS A 215 -14.36 -9.47 14.11
C HIS A 215 -14.81 -10.20 15.40
N GLY A 216 -14.70 -9.55 16.55
CA GLY A 216 -15.10 -10.13 17.83
C GLY A 216 -14.24 -11.33 18.22
N LEU A 217 -12.94 -11.32 17.88
CA LEU A 217 -12.04 -12.41 18.20
C LEU A 217 -11.60 -12.33 19.66
N THR A 218 -11.84 -13.42 20.39
CA THR A 218 -11.32 -13.63 21.74
C THR A 218 -10.35 -14.81 21.69
N LEU A 219 -9.06 -14.52 21.77
CA LEU A 219 -7.97 -15.50 21.77
C LEU A 219 -7.39 -15.59 23.20
N GLU A 220 -6.81 -16.75 23.54
CA GLU A 220 -5.99 -16.86 24.76
C GLU A 220 -4.76 -15.96 24.58
N GLY A 221 -4.48 -15.10 25.57
CA GLY A 221 -3.37 -14.15 25.56
C GLY A 221 -3.84 -12.70 25.52
N ASN A 222 -3.28 -11.91 24.60
CA ASN A 222 -3.55 -10.48 24.53
C ASN A 222 -4.89 -10.19 23.82
N ASP A 223 -5.61 -9.18 24.31
CA ASP A 223 -6.84 -8.71 23.68
C ASP A 223 -6.56 -7.64 22.59
N TYR A 224 -7.64 -7.14 21.98
CA TYR A 224 -7.55 -6.09 20.97
C TYR A 224 -6.94 -4.78 21.51
N ALA A 225 -7.23 -4.46 22.78
CA ALA A 225 -6.75 -3.22 23.38
C ALA A 225 -5.24 -3.24 23.60
N TYR A 226 -4.65 -4.39 23.92
CA TYR A 226 -3.21 -4.55 24.01
C TYR A 226 -2.52 -4.16 22.68
N TYR A 227 -2.99 -4.68 21.55
CA TYR A 227 -2.38 -4.38 20.24
C TYR A 227 -2.60 -2.93 19.83
N LEU A 228 -3.78 -2.35 20.08
CA LEU A 228 -4.02 -0.93 19.84
C LEU A 228 -3.10 -0.04 20.69
N GLN A 229 -2.84 -0.43 21.94
CA GLN A 229 -1.90 0.30 22.80
C GLN A 229 -0.46 0.20 22.26
N GLN A 230 -0.02 -1.00 21.83
CA GLN A 230 1.28 -1.17 21.19
C GLN A 230 1.44 -0.28 19.94
N ALA A 231 0.39 -0.16 19.11
CA ALA A 231 0.38 0.71 17.95
C ALA A 231 0.51 2.19 18.35
N ALA A 232 -0.31 2.63 19.32
CA ALA A 232 -0.30 4.02 19.80
C ALA A 232 1.04 4.40 20.42
N ASP A 233 1.62 3.51 21.24
CA ASP A 233 2.90 3.76 21.91
C ASP A 233 4.07 3.84 20.93
N ALA A 234 4.14 2.93 19.97
CA ALA A 234 5.18 2.94 18.93
C ALA A 234 5.07 4.19 18.05
N ALA A 235 3.85 4.57 17.65
CA ALA A 235 3.63 5.78 16.87
C ALA A 235 4.02 7.03 17.67
N LYS A 236 3.58 7.14 18.92
CA LYS A 236 3.93 8.27 19.78
C LYS A 236 5.43 8.37 20.00
N GLN A 237 6.11 7.24 20.23
CA GLN A 237 7.56 7.21 20.38
C GLN A 237 8.25 7.75 19.12
N LEU A 238 7.83 7.33 17.92
CA LEU A 238 8.38 7.83 16.66
C LEU A 238 8.12 9.34 16.50
N MET A 239 6.89 9.80 16.75
CA MET A 239 6.52 11.22 16.68
C MET A 239 7.39 12.08 17.61
N GLN A 240 7.68 11.62 18.83
CA GLN A 240 8.46 12.34 19.82
C GLN A 240 9.95 12.46 19.48
N THR A 241 10.47 11.66 18.56
CA THR A 241 11.87 11.78 18.13
C THR A 241 12.14 13.06 17.36
N GLY A 242 11.13 13.60 16.65
CA GLY A 242 11.29 14.76 15.77
C GLY A 242 12.13 14.50 14.52
N GLU A 243 12.49 13.24 14.22
CA GLU A 243 13.31 12.85 13.07
C GLU A 243 12.56 12.98 11.73
N TYR A 244 11.24 12.93 11.77
CA TYR A 244 10.39 13.04 10.60
C TYR A 244 9.33 14.11 10.79
N LYS A 245 8.91 14.69 9.68
CA LYS A 245 7.83 15.68 9.59
C LYS A 245 7.12 15.55 8.26
N LEU A 246 5.92 16.11 8.15
CA LEU A 246 5.23 16.18 6.87
C LEU A 246 5.98 17.09 5.89
N TYR A 247 6.08 16.64 4.64
CA TYR A 247 6.62 17.46 3.56
C TYR A 247 5.73 18.67 3.33
N SER A 248 6.31 19.83 3.33
CA SER A 248 5.64 21.09 2.98
C SER A 248 6.64 22.14 2.52
N THR A 249 6.32 22.79 1.42
CA THR A 249 7.03 23.96 0.90
C THR A 249 6.28 25.26 1.25
N GLY A 250 5.13 25.15 1.90
CA GLY A 250 4.19 26.25 2.15
C GLY A 250 3.21 26.49 1.00
N ASN A 251 3.14 25.56 0.04
CA ASN A 251 2.17 25.59 -1.05
C ASN A 251 1.13 24.48 -0.91
N PRO A 252 0.05 24.69 -0.13
CA PRO A 252 -0.94 23.67 0.18
C PRO A 252 -1.68 23.10 -1.05
N GLU A 253 -1.69 23.83 -2.17
CA GLU A 253 -2.35 23.40 -3.41
C GLU A 253 -1.47 22.44 -4.24
N MET A 254 -0.17 22.25 -3.89
CA MET A 254 0.77 21.44 -4.67
C MET A 254 1.62 20.49 -3.83
N ASP A 255 1.76 20.72 -2.52
CA ASP A 255 2.69 19.97 -1.68
C ASP A 255 2.39 18.47 -1.67
N TYR A 256 1.12 18.08 -1.68
CA TYR A 256 0.74 16.67 -1.70
C TYR A 256 1.11 16.01 -3.04
N LEU A 257 0.81 16.64 -4.19
CA LEU A 257 1.16 16.11 -5.51
C LEU A 257 2.68 16.05 -5.68
N ASN A 258 3.39 17.12 -5.31
CA ASN A 258 4.84 17.21 -5.45
C ASN A 258 5.58 16.14 -4.65
N LEU A 259 5.06 15.74 -3.48
CA LEU A 259 5.64 14.67 -2.68
C LEU A 259 5.75 13.35 -3.45
N PHE A 260 4.74 13.01 -4.26
CA PHE A 260 4.67 11.73 -4.97
C PHE A 260 5.17 11.79 -6.41
N ALA A 261 5.14 12.97 -7.03
CA ALA A 261 5.62 13.16 -8.40
C ALA A 261 7.13 13.43 -8.49
N ALA A 262 7.76 13.79 -7.37
CA ALA A 262 9.21 14.00 -7.30
C ALA A 262 9.98 12.71 -7.62
N GLU A 263 11.12 12.84 -8.31
CA GLU A 263 11.96 11.70 -8.67
C GLU A 263 12.57 11.04 -7.43
N ASP A 264 13.14 11.83 -6.54
CA ASP A 264 13.78 11.34 -5.32
C ASP A 264 12.83 11.37 -4.12
N ALA A 265 12.88 10.34 -3.29
CA ALA A 265 12.15 10.24 -2.03
C ALA A 265 12.47 11.40 -1.09
N ASN A 266 11.42 12.05 -0.57
CA ASN A 266 11.57 13.11 0.40
C ASN A 266 11.98 12.53 1.77
N THR A 267 13.19 12.86 2.24
CA THR A 267 13.76 12.32 3.48
C THR A 267 13.14 12.89 4.76
N ASP A 268 12.39 14.00 4.67
CA ASP A 268 11.65 14.53 5.81
C ASP A 268 10.43 13.68 6.14
N GLU A 269 9.72 13.16 5.10
CA GLU A 269 8.47 12.43 5.30
C GLU A 269 8.60 10.92 5.05
N TYR A 270 9.42 10.46 4.07
CA TYR A 270 9.58 9.05 3.79
C TYR A 270 10.51 8.39 4.82
N ILE A 271 9.97 7.43 5.56
CA ILE A 271 10.69 6.65 6.57
C ILE A 271 11.42 5.48 5.91
N PHE A 272 10.74 4.83 4.97
CA PHE A 272 11.27 3.75 4.17
C PHE A 272 10.64 3.79 2.77
N ALA A 273 11.47 3.71 1.73
CA ALA A 273 11.06 3.84 0.34
C ALA A 273 11.76 2.82 -0.56
N ILE A 274 11.16 2.56 -1.71
CA ILE A 274 11.75 1.78 -2.80
C ILE A 274 12.43 2.75 -3.76
N LYS A 275 13.72 2.54 -4.01
CA LYS A 275 14.47 3.30 -5.00
C LYS A 275 14.19 2.80 -6.40
N PHE A 276 13.82 3.73 -7.28
CA PHE A 276 13.77 3.51 -8.72
C PHE A 276 14.84 4.36 -9.40
N ASP A 277 15.41 3.88 -10.49
CA ASP A 277 16.53 4.56 -11.14
C ASP A 277 16.59 4.19 -12.63
N TYR A 278 16.59 5.21 -13.48
CA TYR A 278 16.62 5.05 -14.94
C TYR A 278 17.91 4.37 -15.42
N SER A 279 19.06 4.72 -14.82
CA SER A 279 20.37 4.17 -15.20
C SER A 279 20.54 2.71 -14.84
N LEU A 280 19.86 2.26 -13.77
CA LEU A 280 19.86 0.88 -13.29
C LEU A 280 18.75 0.03 -13.93
N ALA A 281 17.92 0.63 -14.80
CA ALA A 281 16.75 0.01 -15.40
C ALA A 281 15.73 -0.56 -14.36
N ILE A 282 15.65 0.09 -13.20
CA ILE A 282 14.68 -0.22 -12.15
C ILE A 282 13.54 0.79 -12.26
N HIS A 283 12.41 0.37 -12.80
CA HIS A 283 11.29 1.25 -13.14
C HIS A 283 9.96 0.67 -12.64
N HIS A 284 8.96 1.55 -12.51
CA HIS A 284 7.55 1.19 -12.40
C HIS A 284 6.73 1.81 -13.53
N ASN A 285 5.39 1.69 -13.49
CA ASN A 285 4.51 2.05 -14.60
C ASN A 285 3.43 3.09 -14.25
N ALA A 286 3.64 3.97 -13.29
CA ALA A 286 2.59 4.89 -12.83
C ALA A 286 2.05 5.79 -13.96
N ASN A 287 2.92 6.46 -14.75
CA ASN A 287 2.48 7.28 -15.87
C ASN A 287 1.78 6.45 -16.95
N GLY A 288 2.39 5.32 -17.37
CA GLY A 288 1.77 4.44 -18.36
C GLY A 288 0.41 3.95 -17.90
N HIS A 289 0.28 3.57 -16.63
CA HIS A 289 -0.96 3.10 -16.03
C HIS A 289 -2.09 4.15 -16.08
N THR A 290 -1.78 5.42 -15.85
CA THR A 290 -2.76 6.51 -15.77
C THR A 290 -2.94 7.33 -17.05
N LEU A 291 -2.00 7.26 -18.02
CA LEU A 291 -2.03 8.09 -19.22
C LEU A 291 -2.25 7.31 -20.52
N VAL A 292 -2.19 5.96 -20.49
CA VAL A 292 -2.28 5.13 -21.70
C VAL A 292 -3.57 4.28 -21.68
N PRO A 293 -4.42 4.37 -22.72
CA PRO A 293 -5.74 3.70 -22.75
C PRO A 293 -5.70 2.16 -22.61
N THR A 294 -4.54 1.53 -22.89
CA THR A 294 -4.36 0.07 -22.85
C THR A 294 -3.73 -0.42 -21.54
N GLN A 295 -3.55 0.45 -20.55
CA GLN A 295 -2.82 0.16 -19.32
C GLN A 295 -3.72 0.18 -18.07
N GLY A 296 -4.89 -0.44 -18.16
CA GLY A 296 -5.79 -0.61 -17.02
C GLY A 296 -6.92 0.42 -16.92
N ARG A 297 -6.76 1.61 -17.46
CA ARG A 297 -7.77 2.70 -17.43
C ARG A 297 -8.26 3.00 -16.01
N PRO A 298 -7.37 3.29 -15.04
CA PRO A 298 -7.73 3.46 -13.65
C PRO A 298 -8.59 4.70 -13.42
N GLY A 299 -9.32 4.70 -12.31
CA GLY A 299 -10.09 5.87 -11.87
C GLY A 299 -10.48 5.78 -10.41
N LEU A 300 -10.55 6.93 -9.75
CA LEU A 300 -11.21 7.01 -8.46
C LEU A 300 -12.70 6.75 -8.65
N THR A 301 -13.34 6.15 -7.65
CA THR A 301 -14.79 5.98 -7.69
C THR A 301 -15.49 7.25 -7.23
N ARG A 302 -16.77 7.40 -7.59
CA ARG A 302 -17.61 8.48 -7.05
C ARG A 302 -17.63 8.48 -5.53
N LYS A 303 -17.59 7.30 -4.91
CA LYS A 303 -17.52 7.16 -3.45
C LYS A 303 -16.28 7.85 -2.89
N MET A 304 -15.12 7.70 -3.53
CA MET A 304 -13.90 8.39 -3.12
C MET A 304 -14.06 9.91 -3.28
N VAL A 305 -14.52 10.39 -4.43
CA VAL A 305 -14.71 11.83 -4.68
C VAL A 305 -15.68 12.45 -3.68
N ASN A 306 -16.77 11.75 -3.32
CA ASN A 306 -17.71 12.19 -2.29
C ASN A 306 -17.10 12.23 -0.88
N THR A 307 -16.04 11.46 -0.62
CA THR A 307 -15.36 11.39 0.67
C THR A 307 -14.55 12.67 0.98
N TYR A 308 -14.03 13.36 -0.06
CA TYR A 308 -13.36 14.65 0.13
C TYR A 308 -14.33 15.71 0.68
N LEU A 309 -13.87 16.51 1.63
CA LEU A 309 -14.63 17.63 2.21
C LEU A 309 -14.64 18.83 1.27
N MET A 310 -15.47 19.81 1.58
CA MET A 310 -15.32 21.17 1.07
C MET A 310 -14.09 21.83 1.71
N LYS A 311 -13.54 22.87 1.08
CA LYS A 311 -12.34 23.57 1.56
C LYS A 311 -12.54 24.22 2.94
N ASP A 312 -13.76 24.57 3.30
CA ASP A 312 -14.13 25.08 4.62
C ASP A 312 -14.34 24.00 5.69
N GLY A 313 -14.13 22.74 5.34
CA GLY A 313 -14.29 21.58 6.22
C GLY A 313 -15.71 21.03 6.30
N SER A 314 -16.69 21.63 5.63
CA SER A 314 -18.05 21.08 5.54
C SER A 314 -18.10 19.86 4.63
N ARG A 315 -19.13 19.04 4.79
CA ARG A 315 -19.29 17.81 4.00
C ARG A 315 -19.89 18.13 2.63
N PHE A 316 -19.28 17.60 1.58
CA PHE A 316 -19.81 17.72 0.22
C PHE A 316 -21.21 17.13 0.11
N THR A 317 -21.43 15.98 0.75
CA THR A 317 -22.69 15.23 0.71
C THR A 317 -23.82 15.86 1.52
N ASP A 318 -23.56 16.93 2.28
CA ASP A 318 -24.59 17.73 2.95
C ASP A 318 -25.14 18.87 2.04
N GLN A 319 -24.54 19.07 0.84
CA GLN A 319 -25.04 20.06 -0.12
C GLN A 319 -26.30 19.56 -0.82
N SER A 320 -27.25 20.48 -1.08
CA SER A 320 -28.45 20.16 -1.83
C SER A 320 -28.10 19.79 -3.28
N GLY A 321 -28.59 18.64 -3.77
CA GLY A 321 -28.39 18.20 -5.16
C GLY A 321 -27.00 17.67 -5.47
N TRP A 322 -26.18 17.36 -4.47
CA TRP A 322 -24.81 16.86 -4.68
C TRP A 322 -24.74 15.62 -5.59
N GLN A 323 -25.80 14.82 -5.62
CA GLN A 323 -25.86 13.61 -6.45
C GLN A 323 -25.81 13.91 -7.96
N GLU A 324 -26.38 15.04 -8.36
CA GLU A 324 -26.54 15.42 -9.77
C GLU A 324 -25.65 16.61 -10.16
N MET A 325 -24.69 16.98 -9.32
CA MET A 325 -23.70 17.99 -9.68
C MET A 325 -22.82 17.52 -10.83
N THR A 326 -22.68 18.38 -11.83
CA THR A 326 -21.73 18.16 -12.93
C THR A 326 -20.30 18.18 -12.44
N PHE A 327 -19.37 17.69 -13.23
CA PHE A 327 -17.95 17.65 -12.85
C PHE A 327 -17.40 19.04 -12.50
N LEU A 328 -17.77 20.06 -13.27
CA LEU A 328 -17.37 21.45 -12.96
C LEU A 328 -17.92 21.96 -11.62
N GLU A 329 -19.10 21.49 -11.21
CA GLU A 329 -19.72 21.91 -9.96
C GLU A 329 -19.16 21.13 -8.77
N GLU A 330 -19.08 19.80 -8.87
CA GLU A 330 -18.66 18.94 -7.77
C GLU A 330 -17.20 19.11 -7.38
N THR A 331 -16.36 19.65 -8.27
CA THR A 331 -14.92 19.87 -8.00
C THR A 331 -14.61 21.24 -7.41
N LYS A 332 -15.59 22.16 -7.36
CA LYS A 332 -15.36 23.51 -6.83
C LYS A 332 -15.22 23.53 -5.31
N ASN A 333 -14.24 24.29 -4.83
CA ASN A 333 -14.03 24.56 -3.40
C ASN A 333 -13.92 23.29 -2.54
N ARG A 334 -13.25 22.27 -3.05
CA ARG A 334 -13.00 21.01 -2.34
C ARG A 334 -11.68 21.03 -1.56
N ASP A 335 -11.49 20.04 -0.72
CA ASP A 335 -10.19 19.72 -0.13
C ASP A 335 -9.11 19.77 -1.22
N PRO A 336 -8.03 20.53 -1.05
CA PRO A 336 -7.01 20.71 -2.08
C PRO A 336 -6.39 19.41 -2.59
N ARG A 337 -6.44 18.33 -1.78
CA ARG A 337 -5.95 17.02 -2.22
C ARG A 337 -6.76 16.39 -3.34
N LEU A 338 -8.03 16.78 -3.54
CA LEU A 338 -8.80 16.30 -4.68
C LEU A 338 -8.13 16.70 -6.01
N ALA A 339 -7.75 17.98 -6.15
CA ALA A 339 -7.07 18.48 -7.34
C ALA A 339 -5.61 17.99 -7.45
N GLN A 340 -5.08 17.38 -6.41
CA GLN A 340 -3.73 16.78 -6.36
C GLN A 340 -3.77 15.25 -6.52
N SER A 341 -4.96 14.65 -6.56
CA SER A 341 -5.18 13.21 -6.76
C SER A 341 -5.75 12.87 -8.14
N ILE A 342 -6.61 13.75 -8.70
CA ILE A 342 -7.21 13.56 -10.03
C ILE A 342 -7.09 14.83 -10.89
N ARG A 343 -7.24 14.68 -12.21
CA ARG A 343 -7.42 15.83 -13.08
C ARG A 343 -8.74 16.52 -12.74
N THR A 344 -8.65 17.75 -12.26
CA THR A 344 -9.79 18.65 -12.05
C THR A 344 -9.76 19.79 -13.07
N PRO A 345 -10.84 20.58 -13.22
CA PRO A 345 -10.82 21.76 -14.11
C PRO A 345 -9.62 22.67 -13.86
N GLY A 346 -8.92 23.05 -14.93
CA GLY A 346 -7.69 23.84 -14.86
C GLY A 346 -6.41 23.03 -14.62
N TYR A 347 -6.48 21.70 -14.58
CA TYR A 347 -5.29 20.87 -14.37
C TYR A 347 -4.26 21.09 -15.46
N THR A 348 -3.02 21.35 -15.07
CA THR A 348 -1.83 21.27 -15.93
C THR A 348 -0.86 20.23 -15.35
N ARG A 349 -0.19 19.48 -16.20
CA ARG A 349 0.84 18.56 -15.75
C ARG A 349 2.05 19.33 -15.23
N ILE A 350 2.73 18.81 -14.23
CA ILE A 350 3.98 19.40 -13.71
C ILE A 350 4.94 19.60 -14.88
N GLY A 351 5.51 20.81 -15.00
CA GLY A 351 6.41 21.18 -16.09
C GLY A 351 5.73 21.62 -17.39
N GLU A 352 4.39 21.60 -17.46
CA GLU A 352 3.61 22.02 -18.64
C GLU A 352 2.61 23.12 -18.31
N SER A 353 2.14 23.84 -19.33
CA SER A 353 1.14 24.91 -19.19
C SER A 353 -0.19 24.63 -19.90
N THR A 354 -0.26 23.52 -20.65
CA THR A 354 -1.49 23.11 -21.34
C THR A 354 -2.50 22.58 -20.32
N VAL A 355 -3.71 23.14 -20.35
CA VAL A 355 -4.83 22.63 -19.55
C VAL A 355 -5.31 21.33 -20.16
N LEU A 356 -5.49 20.31 -19.31
CA LEU A 356 -5.86 18.95 -19.71
C LEU A 356 -7.15 18.53 -19.02
N ALA A 357 -8.16 18.18 -19.82
CA ALA A 357 -9.37 17.53 -19.33
C ALA A 357 -9.07 16.10 -18.82
N PRO A 358 -9.92 15.54 -17.95
CA PRO A 358 -9.96 14.09 -17.74
C PRO A 358 -10.27 13.37 -19.06
N ASP A 359 -9.51 12.34 -19.38
CA ASP A 359 -9.69 11.57 -20.61
C ASP A 359 -10.44 10.27 -20.31
N LEU A 360 -11.69 10.18 -20.76
CA LEU A 360 -12.55 9.00 -20.56
C LEU A 360 -12.04 7.76 -21.31
N SER A 361 -11.09 7.92 -22.26
CA SER A 361 -10.44 6.78 -22.90
C SER A 361 -9.40 6.10 -22.01
N VAL A 362 -8.86 6.83 -21.02
CA VAL A 362 -7.85 6.33 -20.06
C VAL A 362 -8.35 6.20 -18.63
N SER A 363 -9.60 6.58 -18.34
CA SER A 363 -10.23 6.38 -17.04
C SER A 363 -11.66 5.87 -17.19
N VAL A 364 -11.98 4.72 -16.59
CA VAL A 364 -13.33 4.13 -16.67
C VAL A 364 -14.37 4.86 -15.85
N THR A 365 -13.94 5.62 -14.84
CA THR A 365 -14.83 6.39 -13.97
C THR A 365 -14.92 7.88 -14.34
N GLY A 366 -14.05 8.36 -15.23
CA GLY A 366 -13.87 9.77 -15.52
C GLY A 366 -12.95 10.50 -14.55
N TYR A 367 -12.80 10.03 -13.32
CA TYR A 367 -11.92 10.62 -12.31
C TYR A 367 -10.49 10.11 -12.49
N GLN A 368 -9.79 10.67 -13.48
CA GLN A 368 -8.45 10.23 -13.90
C GLN A 368 -7.38 10.56 -12.85
N PRO A 369 -6.65 9.57 -12.32
CA PRO A 369 -5.63 9.78 -11.29
C PRO A 369 -4.39 10.51 -11.79
N ILE A 370 -3.73 11.27 -10.91
CA ILE A 370 -2.47 12.00 -11.21
C ILE A 370 -1.41 11.88 -10.11
N LYS A 371 -1.71 11.31 -8.97
CA LYS A 371 -0.86 11.36 -7.75
C LYS A 371 0.60 11.01 -8.00
N PHE A 372 0.92 10.01 -8.81
CA PHE A 372 2.29 9.56 -9.09
C PHE A 372 2.79 9.97 -10.47
N VAL A 373 2.07 10.86 -11.17
CA VAL A 373 2.43 11.25 -12.53
C VAL A 373 3.62 12.20 -12.51
N GLN A 374 4.77 11.74 -13.04
CA GLN A 374 5.98 12.54 -13.18
C GLN A 374 5.85 13.54 -14.35
N GLU A 375 6.70 14.57 -14.35
CA GLU A 375 6.84 15.49 -15.46
C GLU A 375 7.29 14.79 -16.75
N PRO A 376 6.97 15.33 -17.96
CA PRO A 376 7.29 14.67 -19.23
C PRO A 376 8.78 14.48 -19.50
N THR A 377 9.63 15.31 -18.89
CA THR A 377 11.10 15.28 -19.08
C THR A 377 11.79 14.22 -18.25
N ALA A 378 11.12 13.66 -17.23
CA ALA A 378 11.67 12.59 -16.40
C ALA A 378 12.09 11.37 -17.23
N SER A 379 13.02 10.58 -16.72
CA SER A 379 13.57 9.40 -17.42
C SER A 379 14.08 9.69 -18.83
N GLY A 380 14.68 10.86 -19.03
CA GLY A 380 15.17 11.30 -20.33
C GLY A 380 14.07 11.49 -21.39
N GLY A 381 12.85 11.89 -20.96
CA GLY A 381 11.68 12.06 -21.82
C GLY A 381 11.00 10.75 -22.22
N GLN A 382 11.24 9.67 -21.50
CA GLN A 382 10.64 8.35 -21.78
C GLN A 382 9.55 7.97 -20.77
N VAL A 383 9.28 8.82 -19.77
CA VAL A 383 8.46 8.50 -18.60
C VAL A 383 7.03 8.02 -18.93
N ASP A 384 6.43 8.49 -20.02
CA ASP A 384 5.09 8.10 -20.45
C ASP A 384 5.04 6.76 -21.21
N ARG A 385 6.19 6.15 -21.45
CA ARG A 385 6.24 4.79 -21.99
C ARG A 385 6.04 3.77 -20.89
N ASN A 386 5.51 2.61 -21.27
CA ASN A 386 5.28 1.51 -20.35
C ASN A 386 6.54 1.18 -19.53
N SER A 387 6.39 1.12 -18.21
CA SER A 387 7.45 0.80 -17.25
C SER A 387 8.70 1.69 -17.41
N ARG A 388 8.53 3.01 -17.27
CA ARG A 388 9.62 4.00 -17.38
C ARG A 388 9.63 5.04 -16.26
N ASN A 389 8.73 4.92 -15.27
CA ASN A 389 8.75 5.81 -14.12
C ASN A 389 9.91 5.51 -13.18
N THR A 390 10.43 6.56 -12.57
CA THR A 390 11.59 6.53 -11.68
C THR A 390 11.36 7.26 -10.36
N ASN A 391 10.20 7.85 -10.13
CA ASN A 391 9.87 8.41 -8.83
C ASN A 391 9.86 7.32 -7.77
N ASP A 392 10.53 7.58 -6.65
CA ASP A 392 10.63 6.65 -5.54
C ASP A 392 9.26 6.44 -4.87
N LEU A 393 8.96 5.22 -4.45
CA LEU A 393 7.67 4.88 -3.85
C LEU A 393 7.80 4.68 -2.34
N PRO A 394 6.92 5.28 -1.50
CA PRO A 394 6.94 5.07 -0.06
C PRO A 394 6.51 3.64 0.30
N VAL A 395 7.23 3.02 1.24
CA VAL A 395 6.78 1.81 1.98
C VAL A 395 6.19 2.23 3.31
N PHE A 396 6.88 3.14 4.03
CA PHE A 396 6.38 3.80 5.23
C PHE A 396 6.66 5.29 5.14
N ARG A 397 5.68 6.11 5.49
CA ARG A 397 5.82 7.56 5.56
C ARG A 397 5.18 8.13 6.83
N TYR A 398 5.63 9.30 7.23
CA TYR A 398 5.26 9.89 8.53
C TYR A 398 3.75 10.15 8.67
N ALA A 399 3.06 10.54 7.59
CA ALA A 399 1.62 10.74 7.62
C ALA A 399 0.85 9.45 8.00
N GLU A 400 1.30 8.26 7.55
CA GLU A 400 0.70 7.00 7.98
C GLU A 400 0.86 6.79 9.49
N VAL A 401 2.03 7.10 10.06
CA VAL A 401 2.27 6.98 11.51
C VAL A 401 1.32 7.88 12.32
N LEU A 402 1.09 9.13 11.84
CA LEU A 402 0.14 10.05 12.46
C LEU A 402 -1.30 9.51 12.41
N LEU A 403 -1.70 8.93 11.29
CA LEU A 403 -3.01 8.30 11.11
C LEU A 403 -3.16 7.06 12.00
N ASN A 404 -2.13 6.21 12.05
CA ASN A 404 -2.13 5.00 12.89
C ASN A 404 -2.25 5.36 14.38
N TYR A 405 -1.56 6.43 14.83
CA TYR A 405 -1.67 6.96 16.18
C TYR A 405 -3.10 7.36 16.53
N ALA A 406 -3.66 8.25 15.71
CA ALA A 406 -5.01 8.79 15.94
C ALA A 406 -6.07 7.69 15.94
N GLU A 407 -5.99 6.76 15.00
CA GLU A 407 -6.94 5.65 14.91
C GLU A 407 -6.82 4.72 16.12
N ALA A 408 -5.61 4.31 16.50
CA ALA A 408 -5.40 3.44 17.66
C ALA A 408 -5.97 4.06 18.95
N LYS A 409 -5.72 5.36 19.17
CA LYS A 409 -6.24 6.11 20.33
C LYS A 409 -7.77 6.22 20.31
N ALA A 410 -8.36 6.46 19.12
CA ALA A 410 -9.80 6.55 18.96
C ALA A 410 -10.49 5.21 19.22
N GLU A 411 -9.93 4.13 18.68
CA GLU A 411 -10.46 2.77 18.85
C GLU A 411 -10.31 2.23 20.30
N LEU A 412 -9.30 2.73 21.05
CA LEU A 412 -9.16 2.51 22.50
C LEU A 412 -10.13 3.34 23.33
N GLY A 413 -10.72 4.40 22.77
CA GLY A 413 -11.52 5.36 23.55
C GLY A 413 -10.70 6.32 24.41
N THR A 414 -9.40 6.49 24.12
CA THR A 414 -8.47 7.34 24.88
C THR A 414 -7.98 8.56 24.07
N LEU A 415 -8.55 8.80 22.89
CA LEU A 415 -8.21 9.94 22.05
C LEU A 415 -8.62 11.25 22.74
N THR A 416 -7.78 12.27 22.62
CA THR A 416 -8.02 13.63 23.07
C THR A 416 -7.91 14.60 21.89
N GLN A 417 -8.39 15.85 22.06
CA GLN A 417 -8.20 16.88 21.04
C GLN A 417 -6.71 17.18 20.79
N ASP A 418 -5.88 17.15 21.85
CA ASP A 418 -4.42 17.35 21.73
C ASP A 418 -3.77 16.22 20.90
N ASP A 419 -4.23 14.99 21.03
CA ASP A 419 -3.78 13.88 20.17
C ASP A 419 -4.13 14.14 18.69
N LEU A 420 -5.32 14.69 18.39
CA LEU A 420 -5.69 15.09 17.03
C LEU A 420 -4.83 16.24 16.51
N ASP A 421 -4.54 17.23 17.36
CA ASP A 421 -3.74 18.41 17.01
C ASP A 421 -2.28 18.05 16.67
N GLN A 422 -1.77 16.99 17.29
CA GLN A 422 -0.44 16.42 17.04
C GLN A 422 -0.41 15.37 15.92
N SER A 423 -1.55 15.03 15.30
CA SER A 423 -1.65 13.99 14.29
C SER A 423 -2.50 14.42 13.08
N ILE A 424 -3.78 14.16 13.08
CA ILE A 424 -4.72 14.47 11.96
C ILE A 424 -4.66 15.93 11.56
N ASN A 425 -4.62 16.84 12.52
CA ASN A 425 -4.64 18.27 12.25
C ASN A 425 -3.33 18.76 11.62
N LEU A 426 -2.20 18.07 11.82
CA LEU A 426 -0.98 18.36 11.06
C LEU A 426 -1.15 18.04 9.58
N ILE A 427 -1.80 16.91 9.26
CA ILE A 427 -2.08 16.49 7.87
C ILE A 427 -3.02 17.51 7.20
N ARG A 428 -4.10 17.91 7.89
CA ARG A 428 -5.05 18.91 7.39
C ARG A 428 -4.39 20.27 7.17
N ARG A 429 -3.60 20.75 8.13
CA ARG A 429 -2.90 22.06 8.04
C ARG A 429 -1.91 22.11 6.88
N ARG A 430 -1.23 21.00 6.55
CA ARG A 430 -0.32 20.93 5.39
C ARG A 430 -1.01 21.35 4.08
N VAL A 431 -2.28 20.99 3.92
CA VAL A 431 -3.07 21.27 2.71
C VAL A 431 -4.07 22.42 2.92
N GLY A 432 -3.95 23.19 4.00
CA GLY A 432 -4.80 24.34 4.25
C GLY A 432 -6.24 24.02 4.63
N MET A 433 -6.52 22.79 5.10
CA MET A 433 -7.83 22.38 5.60
C MET A 433 -8.02 22.77 7.07
N PRO A 434 -9.27 23.08 7.51
CA PRO A 434 -9.57 23.31 8.92
C PRO A 434 -9.29 22.10 9.79
N ASP A 435 -8.94 22.37 11.06
CA ASP A 435 -8.71 21.35 12.07
C ASP A 435 -9.97 20.50 12.32
N LEU A 436 -9.77 19.21 12.54
CA LEU A 436 -10.80 18.31 13.04
C LEU A 436 -11.03 18.59 14.52
N ASN A 437 -12.28 18.90 14.88
CA ASN A 437 -12.72 19.02 16.26
C ASN A 437 -13.47 17.76 16.67
N MET A 438 -12.99 17.09 17.73
CA MET A 438 -13.51 15.81 18.20
C MET A 438 -14.97 15.91 18.68
N ASP A 439 -15.30 16.96 19.45
CA ASP A 439 -16.64 17.13 20.00
C ASP A 439 -17.67 17.41 18.91
N VAL A 440 -17.30 18.23 17.92
CA VAL A 440 -18.15 18.52 16.76
C VAL A 440 -18.41 17.25 15.95
N ALA A 441 -17.37 16.48 15.67
CA ALA A 441 -17.48 15.23 14.93
C ALA A 441 -18.39 14.22 15.65
N ASN A 442 -18.21 14.04 16.96
CA ASN A 442 -18.99 13.09 17.75
C ASN A 442 -20.44 13.54 17.99
N THR A 443 -20.69 14.85 18.05
CA THR A 443 -22.05 15.38 18.20
C THR A 443 -22.87 15.25 16.92
N ASN A 444 -22.23 15.30 15.76
CA ASN A 444 -22.85 15.21 14.45
C ASN A 444 -22.09 14.25 13.52
N PRO A 445 -22.18 12.92 13.74
CA PRO A 445 -21.54 11.93 12.86
C PRO A 445 -22.02 12.07 11.42
N ASP A 446 -21.12 11.87 10.46
CA ASP A 446 -21.43 12.00 9.04
C ASP A 446 -22.41 10.92 8.58
N ARG A 447 -23.55 11.34 8.02
CA ARG A 447 -24.61 10.44 7.53
C ARG A 447 -24.14 9.59 6.35
N TYR A 448 -23.30 10.14 5.47
CA TYR A 448 -22.74 9.41 4.36
C TYR A 448 -21.82 8.28 4.84
N LEU A 449 -21.01 8.56 5.88
CA LEU A 449 -20.09 7.57 6.44
C LEU A 449 -20.75 6.60 7.44
N THR A 450 -21.94 6.92 7.99
CA THR A 450 -22.70 5.97 8.83
C THR A 450 -23.61 5.06 8.03
N SER A 451 -23.87 5.38 6.75
CA SER A 451 -24.77 4.60 5.88
C SER A 451 -24.21 3.21 5.61
N ALA A 452 -25.10 2.22 5.51
CA ALA A 452 -24.77 0.87 5.10
C ALA A 452 -24.35 0.77 3.62
N GLU A 453 -24.79 1.73 2.79
CA GLU A 453 -24.51 1.75 1.36
C GLU A 453 -23.15 2.42 1.05
N THR A 454 -22.82 3.47 1.79
CA THR A 454 -21.67 4.31 1.45
C THR A 454 -20.57 4.34 2.50
N GLY A 455 -20.82 3.86 3.71
CA GLY A 455 -19.93 4.06 4.85
C GLY A 455 -19.70 2.82 5.72
N TYR A 456 -19.70 3.06 7.04
CA TYR A 456 -19.29 2.10 8.07
C TYR A 456 -20.34 1.99 9.18
N PRO A 457 -21.47 1.29 8.94
CA PRO A 457 -22.55 1.16 9.93
C PRO A 457 -22.14 0.39 11.20
N ASN A 458 -20.99 -0.31 11.15
CA ASN A 458 -20.43 -1.04 12.30
C ASN A 458 -19.59 -0.17 13.25
N VAL A 459 -19.37 1.11 12.92
CA VAL A 459 -18.78 2.08 13.87
C VAL A 459 -19.88 2.63 14.75
N THR A 460 -19.77 2.40 16.06
CA THR A 460 -20.80 2.80 17.04
C THR A 460 -20.15 3.35 18.32
N GLY A 461 -20.95 3.92 19.20
CA GLY A 461 -20.50 4.43 20.49
C GLY A 461 -20.16 5.91 20.51
N THR A 462 -19.59 6.38 21.61
CA THR A 462 -19.37 7.82 21.87
C THR A 462 -18.35 8.47 20.93
N ASN A 463 -17.41 7.68 20.39
CA ASN A 463 -16.37 8.14 19.47
C ASN A 463 -16.73 7.87 18.00
N GLN A 464 -17.99 7.54 17.69
CA GLN A 464 -18.40 7.20 16.32
C GLN A 464 -17.97 8.27 15.32
N GLY A 465 -18.28 9.53 15.59
CA GLY A 465 -18.02 10.61 14.65
C GLY A 465 -16.55 10.82 14.37
N VAL A 466 -15.72 10.86 15.41
CA VAL A 466 -14.27 11.05 15.23
C VAL A 466 -13.60 9.85 14.56
N ILE A 467 -14.03 8.62 14.84
CA ILE A 467 -13.53 7.42 14.14
C ILE A 467 -13.85 7.50 12.65
N LEU A 468 -15.06 7.91 12.28
CA LEU A 468 -15.45 8.07 10.88
C LEU A 468 -14.62 9.15 10.18
N GLU A 469 -14.36 10.29 10.84
CA GLU A 469 -13.51 11.35 10.29
C GLU A 469 -12.04 10.92 10.15
N ILE A 470 -11.51 10.10 11.08
CA ILE A 470 -10.17 9.51 10.95
C ILE A 470 -10.11 8.54 9.76
N ARG A 471 -11.13 7.72 9.55
CA ARG A 471 -11.22 6.83 8.39
C ARG A 471 -11.33 7.63 7.07
N ARG A 472 -12.05 8.75 7.06
CA ARG A 472 -12.07 9.70 5.95
C ARG A 472 -10.68 10.23 5.65
N GLU A 473 -10.01 10.77 6.68
CA GLU A 473 -8.69 11.36 6.53
C GLU A 473 -7.68 10.33 6.03
N ARG A 474 -7.75 9.09 6.55
CA ARG A 474 -6.93 7.98 6.10
C ARG A 474 -7.19 7.62 4.64
N ALA A 475 -8.44 7.55 4.21
CA ALA A 475 -8.80 7.26 2.82
C ALA A 475 -8.26 8.32 1.85
N ILE A 476 -8.36 9.60 2.22
CA ILE A 476 -7.89 10.72 1.39
C ILE A 476 -6.36 10.79 1.37
N GLU A 477 -5.73 10.72 2.54
CA GLU A 477 -4.29 10.89 2.68
C GLU A 477 -3.51 9.74 2.05
N LEU A 478 -3.96 8.50 2.25
CA LEU A 478 -3.30 7.28 1.77
C LEU A 478 -3.91 6.74 0.45
N ASP A 479 -4.66 7.57 -0.28
CA ASP A 479 -5.23 7.21 -1.58
C ASP A 479 -4.14 6.66 -2.52
N GLN A 480 -4.42 5.54 -3.19
CA GLN A 480 -3.51 4.87 -4.13
C GLN A 480 -2.16 4.41 -3.52
N GLU A 481 -2.07 4.19 -2.20
CA GLU A 481 -0.86 3.69 -1.54
C GLU A 481 -0.99 2.23 -1.04
N GLY A 482 -2.02 1.51 -1.48
CA GLY A 482 -2.17 0.07 -1.21
C GLY A 482 -2.74 -0.30 0.16
N PHE A 483 -3.30 0.64 0.91
CA PHE A 483 -3.80 0.39 2.28
C PHE A 483 -5.27 0.00 2.33
N ARG A 484 -6.08 0.44 1.37
CA ARG A 484 -7.54 0.40 1.49
C ARG A 484 -8.12 -0.98 1.67
N TYR A 485 -7.63 -1.99 0.94
CA TYR A 485 -8.13 -3.35 1.04
C TYR A 485 -7.91 -3.92 2.45
N ASP A 486 -6.71 -3.75 3.00
CA ASP A 486 -6.37 -4.19 4.35
C ASP A 486 -7.19 -3.45 5.42
N ASP A 487 -7.47 -2.16 5.22
CA ASP A 487 -8.34 -1.37 6.09
C ASP A 487 -9.77 -1.93 6.10
N LEU A 488 -10.33 -2.26 4.94
CA LEU A 488 -11.66 -2.88 4.86
C LEU A 488 -11.70 -4.25 5.56
N MET A 489 -10.64 -5.05 5.42
CA MET A 489 -10.57 -6.36 6.07
C MET A 489 -10.49 -6.23 7.58
N ARG A 490 -9.59 -5.39 8.11
CA ARG A 490 -9.45 -5.21 9.56
C ARG A 490 -10.65 -4.56 10.23
N TRP A 491 -11.38 -3.70 9.52
CA TRP A 491 -12.63 -3.08 10.01
C TRP A 491 -13.87 -3.95 9.82
N LYS A 492 -13.74 -5.16 9.24
CA LYS A 492 -14.87 -6.02 8.84
C LYS A 492 -15.86 -5.27 7.94
N ALA A 493 -15.32 -4.51 6.99
CA ALA A 493 -16.08 -3.65 6.08
C ALA A 493 -16.05 -4.15 4.63
N GLY A 494 -15.90 -5.45 4.42
CA GLY A 494 -15.88 -6.09 3.10
C GLY A 494 -17.15 -5.83 2.27
N TYR A 495 -18.28 -5.51 2.89
CA TYR A 495 -19.50 -5.09 2.20
C TYR A 495 -19.32 -3.80 1.36
N CYS A 496 -18.27 -3.01 1.63
CA CYS A 496 -17.96 -1.81 0.85
C CYS A 496 -17.56 -2.13 -0.60
N VAL A 497 -17.01 -3.33 -0.86
CA VAL A 497 -16.66 -3.79 -2.21
C VAL A 497 -17.80 -4.56 -2.89
N ASP A 498 -18.89 -4.80 -2.17
CA ASP A 498 -20.08 -5.48 -2.68
C ASP A 498 -21.19 -4.45 -3.02
N GLN A 499 -20.80 -3.37 -3.66
CA GLN A 499 -21.64 -2.25 -4.04
C GLN A 499 -21.41 -1.90 -5.51
N ASP A 500 -22.38 -1.25 -6.12
CA ASP A 500 -22.23 -0.72 -7.47
C ASP A 500 -21.11 0.33 -7.52
N ILE A 501 -20.33 0.31 -8.58
CA ILE A 501 -19.22 1.22 -8.79
C ILE A 501 -19.65 2.32 -9.76
N TYR A 502 -19.67 3.54 -9.26
CA TYR A 502 -20.04 4.73 -10.02
C TYR A 502 -18.83 5.64 -10.24
N GLY A 503 -18.85 6.31 -11.39
CA GLY A 503 -17.94 7.38 -11.76
C GLY A 503 -18.64 8.73 -11.83
N MET A 504 -18.17 9.58 -12.74
CA MET A 504 -18.62 10.94 -12.99
C MET A 504 -20.09 10.97 -13.42
N TYR A 505 -20.83 11.99 -12.98
CA TYR A 505 -22.24 12.20 -13.37
C TYR A 505 -22.33 12.99 -14.68
N PHE A 506 -23.25 12.55 -15.56
CA PHE A 506 -23.64 13.27 -16.77
C PHE A 506 -25.18 13.35 -16.86
N PRO A 507 -25.74 14.55 -17.05
CA PRO A 507 -27.19 14.70 -17.17
C PRO A 507 -27.82 14.05 -18.43
N GLY A 508 -27.00 13.54 -19.37
CA GLY A 508 -27.47 12.84 -20.57
C GLY A 508 -26.67 13.18 -21.82
N PRO A 509 -27.24 13.04 -23.02
CA PRO A 509 -26.61 13.51 -24.26
C PRO A 509 -26.34 15.01 -24.22
N GLY A 510 -25.15 15.43 -24.66
CA GLY A 510 -24.75 16.83 -24.63
C GLY A 510 -23.25 17.04 -24.89
N GLU A 511 -22.86 18.29 -24.87
CA GLU A 511 -21.48 18.73 -24.97
C GLU A 511 -20.99 19.15 -23.58
N TYR A 512 -19.81 18.67 -23.19
CA TYR A 512 -19.27 18.86 -21.84
C TYR A 512 -17.87 19.45 -21.89
N ASP A 513 -17.71 20.57 -21.19
CA ASP A 513 -16.42 21.13 -20.80
C ASP A 513 -15.98 20.46 -19.47
N LEU A 514 -14.94 19.64 -19.52
CA LEU A 514 -14.38 19.00 -18.33
C LEU A 514 -13.08 19.66 -17.89
N SER A 515 -12.43 20.41 -18.78
CA SER A 515 -11.21 21.16 -18.50
C SER A 515 -11.48 22.49 -17.78
N GLY A 516 -12.69 23.03 -17.91
CA GLY A 516 -13.07 24.34 -17.37
C GLY A 516 -12.54 25.52 -18.16
N ASP A 517 -12.13 25.31 -19.42
CA ASP A 517 -11.59 26.35 -20.29
C ASP A 517 -12.65 27.00 -21.20
N GLY A 518 -13.90 26.54 -21.13
CA GLY A 518 -15.03 27.01 -21.90
C GLY A 518 -15.19 26.34 -23.28
N ASN A 519 -14.35 25.37 -23.60
CA ASN A 519 -14.45 24.58 -24.82
C ASN A 519 -15.03 23.18 -24.53
N THR A 520 -15.60 22.55 -25.56
CA THR A 520 -16.11 21.18 -25.45
C THR A 520 -14.98 20.18 -25.47
N ASP A 521 -14.84 19.35 -24.43
CA ASP A 521 -13.90 18.24 -24.34
C ASP A 521 -14.53 16.91 -24.73
N VAL A 522 -15.82 16.71 -24.37
CA VAL A 522 -16.55 15.46 -24.56
C VAL A 522 -17.93 15.72 -25.14
N ILE A 523 -18.34 14.92 -26.12
CA ILE A 523 -19.71 14.88 -26.62
C ILE A 523 -20.28 13.50 -26.33
N LEU A 524 -21.39 13.47 -25.60
CA LEU A 524 -22.19 12.26 -25.41
C LEU A 524 -23.43 12.32 -26.31
N TYR A 525 -23.71 11.25 -27.07
CA TYR A 525 -24.88 11.19 -27.92
C TYR A 525 -25.72 9.93 -27.67
N ALA A 526 -27.01 10.04 -27.89
CA ALA A 526 -27.97 8.97 -27.64
C ALA A 526 -27.76 7.79 -28.58
N SER A 527 -27.91 6.56 -28.07
CA SER A 527 -27.79 5.34 -28.85
C SER A 527 -28.77 5.33 -30.03
N GLY A 528 -28.26 4.87 -31.19
CA GLY A 528 -29.05 4.80 -32.43
C GLY A 528 -29.22 6.13 -33.17
N THR A 529 -28.64 7.23 -32.67
CA THR A 529 -28.56 8.51 -33.41
C THR A 529 -27.27 8.62 -34.21
N ALA A 530 -27.21 9.54 -35.16
CA ALA A 530 -26.00 9.78 -35.92
C ALA A 530 -24.88 10.33 -35.02
N LYS A 531 -23.65 9.80 -35.21
CA LYS A 531 -22.47 10.33 -34.50
C LYS A 531 -22.26 11.80 -34.85
N PRO A 532 -22.20 12.72 -33.87
CA PRO A 532 -21.93 14.13 -34.13
C PRO A 532 -20.53 14.36 -34.73
N GLU A 533 -20.38 15.40 -35.54
CA GLU A 533 -19.09 15.93 -35.92
C GLU A 533 -18.47 16.65 -34.70
N ALA A 534 -17.15 16.51 -34.55
CA ALA A 534 -16.44 17.12 -33.44
C ALA A 534 -15.15 17.79 -33.89
N GLY A 535 -14.72 18.81 -33.17
CA GLY A 535 -13.42 19.46 -33.35
C GLY A 535 -12.25 18.52 -32.99
N SER A 536 -11.06 18.94 -33.36
CA SER A 536 -9.83 18.20 -33.00
C SER A 536 -9.66 18.14 -31.48
N GLY A 537 -9.40 16.93 -30.94
CA GLY A 537 -9.22 16.72 -29.49
C GLY A 537 -10.50 16.43 -28.72
N VAL A 538 -11.69 16.64 -29.31
CA VAL A 538 -12.98 16.34 -28.65
C VAL A 538 -13.27 14.85 -28.72
N LEU A 539 -13.53 14.24 -27.58
CA LEU A 539 -13.90 12.83 -27.48
C LEU A 539 -15.43 12.66 -27.70
N VAL A 540 -15.83 11.69 -28.51
CA VAL A 540 -17.25 11.47 -28.86
C VAL A 540 -17.68 10.05 -28.55
N TYR A 541 -18.65 9.89 -27.66
CA TYR A 541 -19.11 8.59 -27.15
C TYR A 541 -20.61 8.37 -27.33
N GLU A 542 -20.97 7.17 -27.78
CA GLU A 542 -22.36 6.69 -27.82
C GLU A 542 -22.74 6.12 -26.43
N ILE A 543 -23.81 6.71 -25.83
CA ILE A 543 -24.34 6.22 -24.57
C ILE A 543 -24.94 4.83 -24.75
N GLY A 544 -24.63 3.90 -23.86
CA GLY A 544 -25.08 2.51 -23.90
C GLY A 544 -24.23 1.58 -24.79
N LYS A 545 -23.21 2.12 -25.48
CA LYS A 545 -22.28 1.35 -26.29
C LYS A 545 -20.83 1.61 -25.94
N ASP A 546 -20.38 2.88 -26.08
CA ASP A 546 -19.02 3.28 -25.78
C ASP A 546 -18.85 3.64 -24.28
N ILE A 547 -19.95 4.08 -23.67
CA ILE A 547 -20.02 4.50 -22.28
C ILE A 547 -21.38 4.09 -21.69
N LEU A 548 -21.39 3.59 -20.47
CA LEU A 548 -22.61 3.21 -19.77
C LEU A 548 -22.98 4.27 -18.72
N LEU A 549 -24.25 4.68 -18.71
CA LEU A 549 -24.83 5.49 -17.65
C LEU A 549 -25.88 4.69 -16.88
N THR A 550 -26.06 5.00 -15.59
CA THR A 550 -26.92 4.21 -14.67
C THR A 550 -28.41 4.21 -15.01
N GLU A 551 -28.91 5.26 -15.63
CA GLU A 551 -30.30 5.38 -16.04
C GLU A 551 -30.39 5.74 -17.52
N SER A 552 -31.55 5.60 -18.10
CA SER A 552 -31.78 5.80 -19.54
C SER A 552 -31.18 7.09 -20.07
N ASN A 553 -29.98 7.01 -20.60
CA ASN A 553 -29.19 8.10 -21.18
C ASN A 553 -28.81 9.25 -20.24
N GLN A 554 -28.90 9.05 -18.93
CA GLN A 554 -28.46 10.02 -17.92
C GLN A 554 -27.99 9.30 -16.65
N GLY A 555 -27.21 9.96 -15.81
CA GLY A 555 -26.74 9.45 -14.53
C GLY A 555 -25.23 9.25 -14.47
N TYR A 556 -24.76 8.44 -13.54
CA TYR A 556 -23.33 8.19 -13.34
C TYR A 556 -22.73 7.30 -14.43
N LEU A 557 -21.46 7.52 -14.76
CA LEU A 557 -20.65 6.49 -15.40
C LEU A 557 -20.71 5.22 -14.55
N TYR A 558 -21.08 4.12 -15.18
CA TYR A 558 -21.35 2.88 -14.50
C TYR A 558 -20.42 1.78 -15.00
N LEU A 559 -19.71 1.14 -14.07
CA LEU A 559 -18.92 -0.04 -14.34
C LEU A 559 -19.79 -1.27 -14.09
N SER A 560 -20.31 -1.88 -15.16
CA SER A 560 -21.13 -3.07 -15.05
C SER A 560 -20.30 -4.27 -14.57
N LEU A 561 -20.58 -4.77 -13.39
CA LEU A 561 -20.01 -6.02 -12.86
C LEU A 561 -20.54 -7.27 -13.58
N ILE A 562 -21.57 -7.14 -14.44
CA ILE A 562 -22.25 -8.25 -15.12
C ILE A 562 -21.54 -8.65 -16.43
N HIS A 563 -20.70 -7.78 -16.99
CA HIS A 563 -20.04 -7.99 -18.28
C HIS A 563 -18.55 -8.31 -18.20
N ILE A 564 -18.04 -8.62 -17.01
CA ILE A 564 -16.66 -9.02 -16.76
C ILE A 564 -16.57 -10.51 -16.44
#